data_79fa8e29442db74f008829cbd6d4864b
#
_entry.id   79fa8e29442db74f008829cbd6d4864b
#
_cell.length_a   1.000
_cell.length_b   1.000
_cell.length_c   1.000
_cell.angle_alpha   90.00
_cell.angle_beta   90.00
_cell.angle_gamma   90.00
#
_symmetry.space_group_name_H-M   'P 1'
#
loop_
_entity.id
_entity.type
_entity.pdbx_description
1 polymer ?
#
loop_
_entity_poly.entity_id
_entity_poly.type
_entity_poly.pdbx_seq_one_letter_code
_entity_poly.pdbx_strand_id
1 'polypeptide(L)'
;GPGERGGEIIYWGAPEGLRDADTLTGHYLSGRKQVDQTRPQPVVASTPRLVLEGAREHNLKNLNVEIPLGRMVCVTGVSGSGKSTLVQNVLLPALLKIKGKPTESPGAYDRLLGDDWIGDVVFVDQSPIGKTARSNPISYVSAFDGIRKRFAAAPLARERGYTAGTF
;
A
#
# COMPACT_ATOMS: atom_id res chain seq x y z
N GLY A 1 -8.33 16.02 -18.70
CA GLY A 1 -8.04 14.71 -18.15
C GLY A 1 -6.60 14.60 -17.69
N PRO A 2 -6.20 13.57 -16.92
CA PRO A 2 -4.82 13.35 -16.52
C PRO A 2 -3.97 12.81 -17.70
N GLY A 3 -2.62 12.92 -17.60
CA GLY A 3 -1.68 12.42 -18.60
C GLY A 3 -1.46 13.36 -19.78
N GLU A 4 -1.05 12.82 -20.93
CA GLU A 4 -0.70 13.58 -22.14
C GLU A 4 -1.85 14.42 -22.69
N ARG A 5 -3.09 14.07 -22.38
CA ARG A 5 -4.30 14.83 -22.72
C ARG A 5 -4.80 15.71 -21.56
N GLY A 6 -3.94 16.00 -20.59
CA GLY A 6 -4.22 16.89 -19.49
C GLY A 6 -4.20 18.38 -19.92
N GLY A 7 -4.67 19.24 -19.02
CA GLY A 7 -4.61 20.69 -19.22
C GLY A 7 -5.78 21.32 -19.97
N GLU A 8 -6.73 20.54 -20.49
CA GLU A 8 -7.96 21.09 -21.07
C GLU A 8 -8.96 21.50 -19.98
N ILE A 9 -9.52 22.70 -20.12
CA ILE A 9 -10.61 23.18 -19.27
C ILE A 9 -11.89 22.47 -19.71
N ILE A 10 -12.41 21.58 -18.89
CA ILE A 10 -13.63 20.81 -19.15
C ILE A 10 -14.91 21.51 -18.69
N TYR A 11 -14.78 22.54 -17.87
CA TYR A 11 -15.89 23.37 -17.40
C TYR A 11 -15.36 24.74 -16.97
N TRP A 12 -16.12 25.79 -17.30
CA TRP A 12 -15.90 27.16 -16.87
C TRP A 12 -17.25 27.79 -16.49
N GLY A 13 -17.42 28.20 -15.25
CA GLY A 13 -18.64 28.80 -14.75
C GLY A 13 -18.78 28.70 -13.23
N ALA A 14 -19.95 29.07 -12.72
CA ALA A 14 -20.25 28.98 -11.31
C ALA A 14 -20.31 27.51 -10.84
N PRO A 15 -19.94 27.21 -9.58
CA PRO A 15 -19.93 25.81 -9.06
C PRO A 15 -21.27 25.10 -9.18
N GLU A 16 -22.37 25.83 -9.09
CA GLU A 16 -23.73 25.29 -9.21
C GLU A 16 -23.97 24.66 -10.57
N GLY A 17 -23.57 25.33 -11.64
CA GLY A 17 -23.69 24.82 -13.01
C GLY A 17 -22.80 23.61 -13.31
N LEU A 18 -21.75 23.39 -12.54
CA LEU A 18 -20.89 22.19 -12.68
C LEU A 18 -21.66 20.89 -12.42
N ARG A 19 -22.70 20.91 -11.57
CA ARG A 19 -23.53 19.73 -11.28
C ARG A 19 -24.33 19.29 -12.51
N ASP A 20 -24.75 20.25 -13.33
CA ASP A 20 -25.56 19.98 -14.52
C ASP A 20 -24.70 19.68 -15.75
N ALA A 21 -23.43 20.05 -15.70
CA ALA A 21 -22.49 19.84 -16.78
C ALA A 21 -22.27 18.35 -17.09
N ASP A 22 -22.16 18.01 -18.38
CA ASP A 22 -21.84 16.68 -18.86
C ASP A 22 -20.34 16.41 -18.76
N THR A 23 -19.83 16.45 -17.54
CA THR A 23 -18.42 16.17 -17.19
C THR A 23 -18.37 15.06 -16.15
N LEU A 24 -17.23 14.36 -16.07
CA LEU A 24 -17.04 13.33 -15.05
C LEU A 24 -17.23 13.90 -13.63
N THR A 25 -16.70 15.09 -13.39
CA THR A 25 -16.87 15.80 -12.10
C THR A 25 -18.35 16.15 -11.85
N GLY A 26 -19.05 16.67 -12.86
CA GLY A 26 -20.49 16.97 -12.77
C GLY A 26 -21.34 15.74 -12.46
N HIS A 27 -21.01 14.60 -13.07
CA HIS A 27 -21.72 13.33 -12.81
C HIS A 27 -21.57 12.87 -11.35
N TYR A 28 -20.36 12.96 -10.77
CA TYR A 28 -20.14 12.61 -9.36
C TYR A 28 -20.79 13.61 -8.40
N LEU A 29 -20.65 14.92 -8.66
CA LEU A 29 -21.25 15.96 -7.82
C LEU A 29 -22.78 15.95 -7.82
N SER A 30 -23.40 15.59 -8.94
CA SER A 30 -24.87 15.47 -9.06
C SER A 30 -25.41 14.14 -8.56
N GLY A 31 -24.55 13.16 -8.25
CA GLY A 31 -24.97 11.80 -7.89
C GLY A 31 -25.41 10.93 -9.08
N ARG A 32 -25.34 11.43 -10.34
CA ARG A 32 -25.59 10.62 -11.55
C ARG A 32 -24.61 9.46 -11.67
N LYS A 33 -23.39 9.63 -11.15
CA LYS A 33 -22.39 8.59 -11.02
C LYS A 33 -21.95 8.47 -9.56
N GLN A 34 -21.92 7.27 -9.06
CA GLN A 34 -21.53 6.99 -7.68
C GLN A 34 -20.38 5.98 -7.68
N VAL A 35 -19.54 6.03 -6.65
CA VAL A 35 -18.60 4.97 -6.36
C VAL A 35 -19.38 3.90 -5.58
N ASP A 36 -19.25 2.64 -5.98
CA ASP A 36 -19.83 1.53 -5.21
C ASP A 36 -19.32 1.57 -3.78
N GLN A 37 -20.22 1.91 -2.86
CA GLN A 37 -19.91 1.91 -1.44
C GLN A 37 -20.19 0.52 -0.86
N THR A 38 -19.14 -0.21 -0.57
CA THR A 38 -19.27 -1.36 0.32
C THR A 38 -19.71 -0.86 1.69
N ARG A 39 -20.74 -1.48 2.26
CA ARG A 39 -21.24 -1.13 3.60
C ARG A 39 -20.10 -1.34 4.61
N PRO A 40 -19.72 -0.32 5.40
CA PRO A 40 -18.71 -0.48 6.42
C PRO A 40 -19.14 -1.58 7.40
N GLN A 41 -18.26 -2.51 7.66
CA GLN A 41 -18.52 -3.50 8.71
C GLN A 41 -18.20 -2.86 10.07
N PRO A 42 -19.15 -2.81 11.03
CA PRO A 42 -18.91 -2.20 12.32
C PRO A 42 -17.85 -2.98 13.11
N VAL A 43 -17.10 -2.28 13.95
CA VAL A 43 -16.23 -2.88 14.94
C VAL A 43 -17.09 -3.12 16.19
N VAL A 44 -17.22 -4.38 16.58
CA VAL A 44 -18.01 -4.80 17.77
C VAL A 44 -17.08 -5.43 18.81
N ALA A 45 -17.59 -5.71 20.00
CA ALA A 45 -16.80 -6.28 21.09
C ALA A 45 -16.12 -7.62 20.71
N SER A 46 -16.78 -8.44 19.89
CA SER A 46 -16.27 -9.72 19.40
C SER A 46 -15.33 -9.60 18.21
N THR A 47 -15.09 -8.40 17.66
CA THR A 47 -14.15 -8.22 16.56
C THR A 47 -12.73 -8.55 17.04
N PRO A 48 -12.02 -9.51 16.41
CA PRO A 48 -10.65 -9.80 16.75
C PRO A 48 -9.76 -8.56 16.60
N ARG A 49 -8.78 -8.43 17.48
CA ARG A 49 -7.87 -7.27 17.50
C ARG A 49 -6.43 -7.71 17.60
N LEU A 50 -5.58 -6.98 16.93
CA LEU A 50 -4.16 -6.93 17.22
C LEU A 50 -3.94 -5.85 18.28
N VAL A 51 -3.33 -6.19 19.42
CA VAL A 51 -3.12 -5.27 20.53
C VAL A 51 -1.62 -5.08 20.72
N LEU A 52 -1.15 -3.86 20.53
CA LEU A 52 0.21 -3.43 20.82
C LEU A 52 0.20 -2.64 22.12
N GLU A 53 0.98 -3.08 23.11
CA GLU A 53 1.07 -2.42 24.42
C GLU A 53 2.47 -1.87 24.66
N GLY A 54 2.51 -0.71 25.31
CA GLY A 54 3.73 -0.10 25.79
C GLY A 54 4.67 0.42 24.71
N ALA A 55 4.17 0.81 23.54
CA ALA A 55 5.02 1.37 22.49
C ALA A 55 5.63 2.71 22.92
N ARG A 56 6.99 2.77 22.97
CA ARG A 56 7.74 3.92 23.52
C ARG A 56 8.99 4.27 22.70
N GLU A 57 9.00 3.88 21.44
CA GLU A 57 10.07 4.23 20.54
C GLU A 57 10.01 5.70 20.15
N HIS A 58 11.15 6.36 20.09
CA HIS A 58 11.29 7.79 19.80
C HIS A 58 10.34 8.67 20.63
N ASN A 59 9.36 9.31 20.00
CA ASN A 59 8.41 10.20 20.65
C ASN A 59 7.11 9.52 21.13
N LEU A 60 6.99 8.20 21.01
CA LEU A 60 5.84 7.46 21.54
C LEU A 60 5.93 7.39 23.07
N LYS A 61 4.81 7.71 23.73
CA LYS A 61 4.73 7.84 25.18
C LYS A 61 3.97 6.66 25.80
N ASN A 62 4.58 5.47 25.75
CA ASN A 62 3.98 4.24 26.32
C ASN A 62 2.56 4.00 25.79
N LEU A 63 2.43 4.01 24.47
CA LEU A 63 1.16 3.97 23.78
C LEU A 63 0.62 2.55 23.68
N ASN A 64 -0.65 2.37 24.05
CA ASN A 64 -1.40 1.15 23.81
C ASN A 64 -2.35 1.35 22.62
N VAL A 65 -2.33 0.43 21.67
CA VAL A 65 -3.12 0.52 20.43
C VAL A 65 -3.83 -0.79 20.16
N GLU A 66 -5.14 -0.72 19.91
CA GLU A 66 -5.94 -1.84 19.44
C GLU A 66 -6.30 -1.66 17.98
N ILE A 67 -5.92 -2.60 17.15
CA ILE A 67 -6.17 -2.59 15.70
C ILE A 67 -7.19 -3.67 15.37
N PRO A 68 -8.44 -3.31 15.00
CA PRO A 68 -9.45 -4.29 14.64
C PRO A 68 -9.06 -5.03 13.36
N LEU A 69 -9.10 -6.36 13.41
CA LEU A 69 -8.76 -7.22 12.28
C LEU A 69 -9.92 -7.35 11.28
N GLY A 70 -9.59 -7.65 10.02
CA GLY A 70 -10.57 -7.71 8.94
C GLY A 70 -11.21 -6.35 8.62
N ARG A 71 -10.53 -5.26 8.95
CA ARG A 71 -10.96 -3.87 8.73
C ARG A 71 -9.87 -3.07 8.05
N MET A 72 -10.27 -2.04 7.31
CA MET A 72 -9.35 -0.99 6.89
C MET A 72 -9.16 -0.02 8.05
N VAL A 73 -7.92 0.09 8.54
CA VAL A 73 -7.55 0.98 9.65
C VAL A 73 -6.68 2.11 9.11
N CYS A 74 -7.04 3.34 9.43
CA CYS A 74 -6.31 4.52 9.02
C CYS A 74 -5.63 5.17 10.24
N VAL A 75 -4.31 5.32 10.18
CA VAL A 75 -3.52 6.02 11.20
C VAL A 75 -3.31 7.46 10.74
N THR A 76 -3.92 8.42 11.42
CA THR A 76 -3.89 9.84 11.06
C THR A 76 -3.22 10.69 12.14
N GLY A 77 -2.88 11.92 11.81
CA GLY A 77 -2.27 12.88 12.73
C GLY A 77 -1.31 13.82 12.02
N VAL A 78 -0.88 14.87 12.71
CA VAL A 78 0.06 15.87 12.19
C VAL A 78 1.43 15.26 11.87
N SER A 79 2.22 15.94 11.06
CA SER A 79 3.60 15.52 10.77
C SER A 79 4.41 15.48 12.09
N GLY A 80 5.24 14.46 12.24
CA GLY A 80 6.06 14.26 13.45
C GLY A 80 5.30 13.67 14.65
N SER A 81 3.99 13.34 14.55
CA SER A 81 3.24 12.76 15.69
C SER A 81 3.58 11.31 16.03
N GLY A 82 4.48 10.66 15.29
CA GLY A 82 4.91 9.28 15.56
C GLY A 82 4.19 8.20 14.77
N LYS A 83 3.37 8.53 13.75
CA LYS A 83 2.66 7.54 12.92
C LYS A 83 3.60 6.53 12.27
N SER A 84 4.65 7.01 11.61
CA SER A 84 5.65 6.14 10.98
C SER A 84 6.45 5.36 12.03
N THR A 85 6.77 5.97 13.17
CA THR A 85 7.41 5.28 14.28
C THR A 85 6.58 4.12 14.77
N LEU A 86 5.28 4.34 15.01
CA LEU A 86 4.36 3.30 15.46
C LEU A 86 4.27 2.15 14.45
N VAL A 87 4.07 2.47 13.17
CA VAL A 87 3.80 1.46 12.14
C VAL A 87 5.09 0.81 11.64
N GLN A 88 6.09 1.61 11.24
CA GLN A 88 7.28 1.11 10.53
C GLN A 88 8.39 0.68 11.49
N ASN A 89 8.55 1.36 12.63
CA ASN A 89 9.64 1.06 13.56
C ASN A 89 9.26 0.11 14.69
N VAL A 90 7.96 0.02 15.05
CA VAL A 90 7.51 -0.86 16.13
C VAL A 90 6.66 -2.01 15.61
N LEU A 91 5.48 -1.73 15.07
CA LEU A 91 4.48 -2.75 14.72
C LEU A 91 4.95 -3.69 13.61
N LEU A 92 5.44 -3.15 12.49
CA LEU A 92 5.88 -3.94 11.34
C LEU A 92 7.03 -4.89 11.71
N PRO A 93 8.16 -4.43 12.29
CA PRO A 93 9.24 -5.33 12.63
C PRO A 93 8.87 -6.30 13.75
N ALA A 94 8.00 -5.94 14.69
CA ALA A 94 7.48 -6.86 15.70
C ALA A 94 6.72 -8.03 15.07
N LEU A 95 5.81 -7.74 14.13
CA LEU A 95 5.06 -8.76 13.40
C LEU A 95 5.96 -9.62 12.51
N LEU A 96 6.88 -9.01 11.75
CA LEU A 96 7.81 -9.74 10.90
C LEU A 96 8.68 -10.71 11.72
N LYS A 97 9.17 -10.27 12.88
CA LYS A 97 9.95 -11.11 13.80
C LYS A 97 9.14 -12.30 14.30
N ILE A 98 7.89 -12.09 14.71
CA ILE A 98 7.00 -13.19 15.16
C ILE A 98 6.76 -14.18 14.01
N LYS A 99 6.61 -13.70 12.77
CA LYS A 99 6.42 -14.53 11.58
C LYS A 99 7.73 -15.15 11.03
N GLY A 100 8.85 -14.99 11.72
CA GLY A 100 10.15 -15.54 11.31
C GLY A 100 10.73 -14.91 10.04
N LYS A 101 10.27 -13.73 9.66
CA LYS A 101 10.78 -13.00 8.50
C LYS A 101 11.99 -12.12 8.87
N PRO A 102 12.97 -11.95 7.95
CA PRO A 102 14.08 -11.04 8.15
C PRO A 102 13.57 -9.60 8.38
N THR A 103 14.03 -8.98 9.43
CA THR A 103 13.69 -7.61 9.79
C THR A 103 14.73 -7.01 10.73
N GLU A 104 14.71 -5.70 10.86
CA GLU A 104 15.43 -5.00 11.92
C GLU A 104 14.80 -5.29 13.30
N SER A 105 15.54 -4.99 14.37
CA SER A 105 14.99 -5.09 15.72
C SER A 105 13.82 -4.14 15.88
N PRO A 106 12.66 -4.60 16.36
CA PRO A 106 11.54 -3.70 16.62
C PRO A 106 11.91 -2.67 17.68
N GLY A 107 11.39 -1.46 17.53
CA GLY A 107 11.46 -0.41 18.54
C GLY A 107 10.80 -0.84 19.85
N ALA A 108 11.05 -0.12 20.92
CA ALA A 108 10.65 -0.51 22.27
C ALA A 108 9.13 -0.61 22.43
N TYR A 109 8.65 -1.76 22.88
CA TYR A 109 7.26 -2.05 23.26
C TYR A 109 7.26 -3.16 24.31
N ASP A 110 6.13 -3.35 25.01
CA ASP A 110 6.02 -4.39 26.04
C ASP A 110 5.57 -5.72 25.47
N ARG A 111 4.45 -5.74 24.75
CA ARG A 111 3.92 -6.96 24.13
C ARG A 111 3.02 -6.67 22.93
N LEU A 112 2.87 -7.71 22.10
CA LEU A 112 1.96 -7.75 20.96
C LEU A 112 1.08 -8.99 21.08
N LEU A 113 -0.23 -8.81 21.02
CA LEU A 113 -1.23 -9.87 21.21
C LEU A 113 -2.13 -9.95 19.97
N GLY A 114 -2.67 -11.13 19.68
CA GLY A 114 -3.58 -11.34 18.54
C GLY A 114 -2.88 -11.55 17.20
N ASP A 115 -1.58 -11.80 17.21
CA ASP A 115 -0.78 -12.14 16.03
C ASP A 115 -1.14 -13.51 15.42
N ASP A 116 -1.74 -14.41 16.20
CA ASP A 116 -2.23 -15.71 15.73
C ASP A 116 -3.28 -15.60 14.61
N TRP A 117 -4.01 -14.50 14.57
CA TRP A 117 -5.00 -14.21 13.53
C TRP A 117 -4.38 -13.70 12.23
N ILE A 118 -3.08 -13.40 12.21
CA ILE A 118 -2.38 -12.84 11.07
C ILE A 118 -1.58 -13.92 10.36
N GLY A 119 -1.96 -14.26 9.14
CA GLY A 119 -1.24 -15.25 8.33
C GLY A 119 0.08 -14.73 7.80
N ASP A 120 0.09 -13.54 7.24
CA ASP A 120 1.27 -12.92 6.65
C ASP A 120 1.27 -11.40 6.80
N VAL A 121 2.45 -10.80 6.63
CA VAL A 121 2.67 -9.36 6.71
C VAL A 121 3.33 -8.86 5.44
N VAL A 122 2.70 -7.89 4.79
CA VAL A 122 3.22 -7.21 3.60
C VAL A 122 3.30 -5.73 3.90
N PHE A 123 4.45 -5.14 3.63
CA PHE A 123 4.66 -3.70 3.74
C PHE A 123 4.73 -3.09 2.34
N VAL A 124 3.93 -2.07 2.10
CA VAL A 124 3.96 -1.28 0.88
C VAL A 124 4.25 0.17 1.26
N ASP A 125 5.32 0.71 0.72
CA ASP A 125 5.74 2.09 0.96
C ASP A 125 5.56 2.96 -0.31
N GLN A 126 5.92 4.23 -0.20
CA GLN A 126 5.88 5.19 -1.31
C GLN A 126 7.22 5.28 -2.06
N SER A 127 8.15 4.38 -1.79
CA SER A 127 9.45 4.36 -2.46
C SER A 127 9.25 4.18 -3.96
N PRO A 128 9.89 5.00 -4.80
CA PRO A 128 9.80 4.82 -6.23
C PRO A 128 10.40 3.46 -6.60
N ILE A 129 9.72 2.73 -7.47
CA ILE A 129 10.28 1.55 -8.13
C ILE A 129 11.55 2.04 -8.83
N GLY A 130 12.71 1.64 -8.35
CA GLY A 130 14.06 2.12 -8.65
C GLY A 130 14.29 2.88 -9.97
N LYS A 131 15.44 3.52 -10.08
CA LYS A 131 15.77 4.46 -11.17
C LYS A 131 16.51 3.82 -12.36
N THR A 132 16.54 2.49 -12.48
CA THR A 132 17.26 1.80 -13.58
C THR A 132 16.31 1.40 -14.70
N ALA A 133 16.83 1.21 -15.92
CA ALA A 133 16.06 0.72 -17.06
C ALA A 133 15.33 -0.63 -16.80
N ARG A 134 15.76 -1.38 -15.76
CA ARG A 134 15.14 -2.62 -15.31
C ARG A 134 14.11 -2.42 -14.21
N SER A 135 13.93 -1.19 -13.75
CA SER A 135 13.02 -0.83 -12.65
C SER A 135 11.66 -0.41 -13.19
N ASN A 136 10.93 -1.38 -13.73
CA ASN A 136 9.57 -1.21 -14.23
C ASN A 136 8.61 -2.15 -13.47
N PRO A 137 7.30 -1.92 -13.53
CA PRO A 137 6.31 -2.74 -12.81
C PRO A 137 6.43 -4.24 -13.09
N ILE A 138 6.76 -4.63 -14.33
CA ILE A 138 6.89 -6.04 -14.74
C ILE A 138 8.08 -6.71 -14.06
N SER A 139 9.20 -5.99 -13.91
CA SER A 139 10.37 -6.46 -13.17
C SER A 139 10.09 -6.51 -11.66
N TYR A 140 9.37 -5.53 -11.13
CA TYR A 140 9.00 -5.48 -9.71
C TYR A 140 8.18 -6.71 -9.28
N VAL A 141 7.23 -7.13 -10.11
CA VAL A 141 6.43 -8.33 -9.85
C VAL A 141 7.10 -9.63 -10.35
N SER A 142 8.38 -9.58 -10.75
CA SER A 142 9.19 -10.71 -11.26
C SER A 142 8.62 -11.39 -12.53
N ALA A 143 7.63 -10.82 -13.17
CA ALA A 143 7.03 -11.38 -14.39
C ALA A 143 8.00 -11.31 -15.58
N PHE A 144 8.92 -10.35 -15.59
CA PHE A 144 9.89 -10.17 -16.67
C PHE A 144 10.91 -11.31 -16.74
N ASP A 145 11.20 -11.95 -15.62
CA ASP A 145 12.12 -13.11 -15.59
C ASP A 145 11.59 -14.30 -16.38
N GLY A 146 10.28 -14.55 -16.31
CA GLY A 146 9.62 -15.56 -17.12
C GLY A 146 9.67 -15.25 -18.62
N ILE A 147 9.48 -13.98 -18.97
CA ILE A 147 9.54 -13.48 -20.35
C ILE A 147 10.96 -13.67 -20.91
N ARG A 148 11.99 -13.22 -20.18
CA ARG A 148 13.40 -13.37 -20.57
C ARG A 148 13.80 -14.82 -20.81
N LYS A 149 13.39 -15.73 -19.93
CA LYS A 149 13.65 -17.17 -20.07
C LYS A 149 13.03 -17.71 -21.36
N ARG A 150 11.82 -17.29 -21.71
CA ARG A 150 11.17 -17.70 -22.97
C ARG A 150 11.89 -17.17 -24.19
N PHE A 151 12.32 -15.92 -24.19
CA PHE A 151 13.11 -15.34 -25.30
C PHE A 151 14.46 -16.07 -25.45
N ALA A 152 15.17 -16.34 -24.36
CA ALA A 152 16.42 -17.08 -24.38
C ALA A 152 16.26 -18.53 -24.87
N ALA A 153 15.08 -19.12 -24.70
CA ALA A 153 14.78 -20.47 -25.17
C ALA A 153 14.43 -20.56 -26.67
N ALA A 154 14.20 -19.42 -27.34
CA ALA A 154 13.89 -19.39 -28.78
C ALA A 154 15.06 -19.95 -29.59
N PRO A 155 14.80 -20.70 -30.71
CA PRO A 155 15.86 -21.34 -31.52
C PRO A 155 16.97 -20.37 -31.93
N LEU A 156 16.60 -19.21 -32.47
CA LEU A 156 17.53 -18.17 -32.88
C LEU A 156 18.37 -17.59 -31.75
N ALA A 157 17.79 -17.47 -30.56
CA ALA A 157 18.53 -16.99 -29.40
C ALA A 157 19.58 -17.99 -28.92
N ARG A 158 19.25 -19.28 -28.96
CA ARG A 158 20.19 -20.36 -28.64
C ARG A 158 21.34 -20.43 -29.67
N GLU A 159 21.03 -20.32 -30.92
CA GLU A 159 22.03 -20.30 -32.04
C GLU A 159 23.00 -19.12 -31.83
N ARG A 160 22.52 -17.97 -31.40
CA ARG A 160 23.33 -16.78 -31.15
C ARG A 160 23.97 -16.72 -29.76
N GLY A 161 23.78 -17.75 -28.93
CA GLY A 161 24.33 -17.80 -27.58
C GLY A 161 23.71 -16.77 -26.59
N TYR A 162 22.48 -16.30 -26.88
CA TYR A 162 21.81 -15.33 -25.99
C TYR A 162 21.27 -16.02 -24.76
N THR A 163 21.46 -15.37 -23.62
CA THR A 163 20.98 -15.81 -22.31
C THR A 163 19.80 -14.95 -21.85
N ALA A 164 19.14 -15.34 -20.76
CA ALA A 164 18.08 -14.52 -20.16
C ALA A 164 18.58 -13.12 -19.74
N GLY A 165 19.87 -12.95 -19.49
CA GLY A 165 20.48 -11.65 -19.18
C GLY A 165 20.69 -10.75 -20.39
N THR A 166 20.57 -11.28 -21.61
CA THR A 166 20.70 -10.52 -22.86
C THR A 166 19.44 -9.70 -23.16
N PHE A 167 18.29 -10.17 -22.67
CA PHE A 167 16.99 -9.53 -22.80
C PHE A 167 16.63 -8.81 -21.47
#